data_e14f003f3e5077bd8fc8f887d1006d2c
#
_entry.id   e14f003f3e5077bd8fc8f887d1006d2c
#
_cell.length_a   1.000
_cell.length_b   1.000
_cell.length_c   1.000
_cell.angle_alpha   90.00
_cell.angle_beta   90.00
_cell.angle_gamma   90.00
#
_symmetry.space_group_name_H-M   'P 1'
#
loop_
_entity.id
_entity.type
_entity.pdbx_description
1 polymer ?
#
loop_
_entity_poly.entity_id
_entity_poly.type
_entity_poly.pdbx_seq_one_letter_code
_entity_poly.pdbx_strand_id
1 'polypeptide(L)'
;MIQRNPCESRVRRFCYGSFALVMLLLASTPGLSAGDRGEEVIDATAMGTSTQMGRVISVKVTIYEFSTDDDRAILVDAFKQGQNKGLVNALTRMKSVGRIAITGTIGYDLSYIRLVPTPTGRKIRFVTNRLLRFGEHYYNTQSTAFNLTAGEIEINDSDKDKSSGVLYPAAQLIINKEGQLEFQLRQNPWKLVNIIDWHKAGTHEESR
;
A
#
# COMPACT_ATOMS: atom_id res chain seq x y z
N MET A 1 45.27 -55.97 -28.36
CA MET A 1 44.77 -55.93 -29.73
C MET A 1 44.09 -54.60 -29.90
N ILE A 2 44.80 -53.49 -30.30
CA ILE A 2 45.12 -53.13 -31.67
C ILE A 2 43.83 -52.98 -32.48
N GLN A 3 43.41 -51.80 -32.85
CA GLN A 3 43.81 -50.79 -33.87
C GLN A 3 42.93 -49.57 -33.73
N ARG A 4 43.46 -48.37 -33.63
CA ARG A 4 44.01 -47.42 -34.62
C ARG A 4 43.06 -47.01 -35.74
N ASN A 5 42.67 -45.74 -35.61
CA ASN A 5 42.59 -44.63 -36.57
C ASN A 5 42.70 -44.95 -38.10
N PRO A 6 42.37 -44.03 -39.02
CA PRO A 6 42.55 -42.56 -38.98
C PRO A 6 41.44 -41.77 -39.75
N CYS A 7 41.46 -40.47 -39.47
CA CYS A 7 41.89 -39.38 -40.37
C CYS A 7 40.99 -39.09 -41.58
N GLU A 8 40.64 -37.93 -41.73
CA GLU A 8 40.96 -36.80 -42.63
C GLU A 8 39.74 -35.95 -42.94
N SER A 9 39.82 -34.75 -42.46
CA SER A 9 39.92 -33.52 -43.25
C SER A 9 39.04 -33.43 -44.50
N ARG A 10 38.12 -32.48 -44.47
CA ARG A 10 37.98 -31.51 -45.58
C ARG A 10 37.37 -30.20 -45.14
N VAL A 11 38.22 -29.24 -45.17
CA VAL A 11 37.94 -27.84 -45.30
C VAL A 11 37.13 -27.56 -46.57
N ARG A 12 36.10 -26.72 -46.50
CA ARG A 12 35.74 -25.71 -47.52
C ARG A 12 34.48 -24.99 -47.06
N ARG A 13 34.69 -23.77 -46.67
CA ARG A 13 34.52 -22.51 -47.45
C ARG A 13 33.07 -22.01 -47.47
N PHE A 14 32.97 -20.86 -46.85
CA PHE A 14 32.22 -19.68 -47.28
C PHE A 14 30.74 -19.87 -47.61
N CYS A 15 29.91 -19.36 -46.71
CA CYS A 15 28.90 -18.41 -47.13
C CYS A 15 28.79 -17.29 -46.12
N TYR A 16 29.33 -16.18 -46.50
CA TYR A 16 28.94 -14.86 -46.00
C TYR A 16 27.49 -14.69 -46.41
N GLY A 17 26.62 -14.44 -45.44
CA GLY A 17 25.26 -14.16 -45.79
C GLY A 17 24.47 -13.80 -44.54
N SER A 18 24.26 -12.55 -44.38
CA SER A 18 23.23 -11.92 -43.53
C SER A 18 23.49 -11.97 -42.05
N PHE A 19 24.37 -11.11 -41.62
CA PHE A 19 24.23 -10.44 -40.33
C PHE A 19 22.98 -9.56 -40.43
N ALA A 20 21.81 -10.19 -40.40
CA ALA A 20 20.57 -9.48 -40.23
C ALA A 20 20.60 -8.90 -38.81
N LEU A 21 20.81 -7.61 -38.83
CA LEU A 21 20.60 -6.66 -37.76
C LEU A 21 19.23 -6.93 -37.11
N VAL A 22 19.17 -7.84 -36.16
CA VAL A 22 18.09 -7.86 -35.18
C VAL A 22 18.39 -6.69 -34.24
N MET A 23 18.05 -5.50 -34.68
CA MET A 23 17.80 -4.39 -33.81
C MET A 23 16.65 -4.81 -32.93
N LEU A 24 17.02 -5.40 -31.80
CA LEU A 24 16.17 -5.62 -30.67
C LEU A 24 15.58 -4.24 -30.33
N LEU A 25 14.37 -4.02 -30.77
CA LEU A 25 13.51 -2.98 -30.24
C LEU A 25 13.39 -3.28 -28.74
N LEU A 26 14.31 -2.74 -27.97
CA LEU A 26 14.11 -2.47 -26.56
C LEU A 26 12.94 -1.50 -26.52
N ALA A 27 11.74 -2.07 -26.51
CA ALA A 27 10.56 -1.38 -26.06
C ALA A 27 10.88 -1.00 -24.60
N SER A 28 11.47 0.19 -24.46
CA SER A 28 11.44 0.93 -23.22
C SER A 28 9.98 1.08 -22.87
N THR A 29 9.48 0.16 -22.04
CA THR A 29 8.26 0.42 -21.30
C THR A 29 8.52 1.77 -20.61
N PRO A 30 7.71 2.80 -20.86
CA PRO A 30 7.80 3.99 -20.06
C PRO A 30 7.59 3.51 -18.64
N GLY A 31 8.66 3.48 -17.84
CA GLY A 31 8.53 3.40 -16.41
C GLY A 31 7.51 4.48 -16.08
N LEU A 32 6.42 4.10 -15.42
CA LEU A 32 5.53 5.07 -14.83
C LEU A 32 6.42 5.88 -13.88
N SER A 33 6.94 6.99 -14.43
CA SER A 33 7.54 8.04 -13.66
C SER A 33 6.53 8.35 -12.57
N ALA A 34 6.95 8.24 -11.31
CA ALA A 34 6.25 8.84 -10.20
C ALA A 34 6.35 10.36 -10.42
N GLY A 35 5.67 10.84 -11.46
CA GLY A 35 5.52 12.25 -11.74
C GLY A 35 4.84 12.86 -10.52
N ASP A 36 5.31 14.03 -10.19
CA ASP A 36 4.78 15.00 -9.24
C ASP A 36 3.23 14.92 -9.18
N ARG A 37 2.75 13.95 -8.42
CA ARG A 37 1.33 13.84 -8.09
C ARG A 37 1.16 14.80 -6.93
N GLY A 38 0.51 15.91 -7.21
CA GLY A 38 0.10 16.84 -6.18
C GLY A 38 -0.57 16.11 -5.01
N GLU A 39 -0.65 16.76 -3.88
CA GLU A 39 -1.32 16.25 -2.69
C GLU A 39 -2.70 15.67 -3.04
N GLU A 40 -2.92 14.39 -2.69
CA GLU A 40 -4.20 13.71 -2.91
C GLU A 40 -4.99 13.72 -1.60
N VAL A 41 -6.25 14.13 -1.66
CA VAL A 41 -7.13 14.20 -0.50
C VAL A 41 -8.33 13.29 -0.71
N ILE A 42 -8.58 12.43 0.29
CA ILE A 42 -9.72 11.52 0.31
C ILE A 42 -10.52 11.79 1.58
N ASP A 43 -11.77 12.18 1.40
CA ASP A 43 -12.75 12.26 2.49
C ASP A 43 -13.57 10.98 2.55
N ALA A 44 -13.88 10.52 3.74
CA ALA A 44 -14.71 9.34 3.98
C ALA A 44 -15.53 9.49 5.26
N THR A 45 -16.62 8.77 5.32
CA THR A 45 -17.43 8.62 6.53
C THR A 45 -17.11 7.29 7.19
N ALA A 46 -16.53 7.32 8.38
CA ALA A 46 -16.28 6.13 9.19
C ALA A 46 -17.55 5.80 10.00
N MET A 47 -18.10 4.61 9.80
CA MET A 47 -19.25 4.07 10.53
C MET A 47 -18.79 3.00 11.49
N GLY A 48 -19.13 3.16 12.75
CA GLY A 48 -18.83 2.19 13.80
C GLY A 48 -19.58 0.87 13.58
N THR A 49 -18.90 -0.24 13.86
CA THR A 49 -19.49 -1.58 13.80
C THR A 49 -19.59 -2.21 15.19
N SER A 50 -20.43 -3.23 15.34
CA SER A 50 -20.60 -3.96 16.60
C SER A 50 -20.95 -3.03 17.78
N THR A 51 -20.12 -2.98 18.80
CA THR A 51 -20.33 -2.14 20.01
C THR A 51 -20.32 -0.65 19.74
N GLN A 52 -19.88 -0.21 18.57
CA GLN A 52 -19.81 1.19 18.13
C GLN A 52 -20.89 1.52 17.10
N MET A 53 -21.85 0.63 16.89
CA MET A 53 -22.95 0.82 15.94
C MET A 53 -23.70 2.15 16.21
N GLY A 54 -24.02 2.87 15.14
CA GLY A 54 -24.68 4.17 15.19
C GLY A 54 -23.74 5.36 15.33
N ARG A 55 -22.45 5.14 15.54
CA ARG A 55 -21.46 6.22 15.52
C ARG A 55 -21.00 6.50 14.10
N VAL A 56 -20.90 7.78 13.78
CA VAL A 56 -20.49 8.26 12.47
C VAL A 56 -19.45 9.36 12.67
N ILE A 57 -18.32 9.24 12.02
CA ILE A 57 -17.21 10.19 12.13
C ILE A 57 -16.66 10.48 10.74
N SER A 58 -16.49 11.75 10.41
CA SER A 58 -15.83 12.15 9.16
C SER A 58 -14.31 12.02 9.29
N VAL A 59 -13.71 11.34 8.35
CA VAL A 59 -12.27 11.08 8.29
C VAL A 59 -11.71 11.63 6.99
N LYS A 60 -10.58 12.30 7.09
CA LYS A 60 -9.81 12.80 5.95
C LYS A 60 -8.46 12.08 5.89
N VAL A 61 -8.12 11.56 4.73
CA VAL A 61 -6.79 11.01 4.41
C VAL A 61 -6.14 11.92 3.39
N THR A 62 -4.99 12.46 3.74
CA THR A 62 -4.16 13.28 2.85
C THR A 62 -2.93 12.47 2.49
N ILE A 63 -2.64 12.34 1.22
CA ILE A 63 -1.51 11.59 0.68
C ILE A 63 -0.55 12.57 0.04
N TYR A 64 0.68 12.66 0.55
CA TYR A 64 1.74 13.48 -0.02
C TYR A 64 2.52 12.71 -1.07
N GLU A 65 2.80 11.44 -0.76
CA GLU A 65 3.50 10.52 -1.66
C GLU A 65 3.13 9.07 -1.33
N PHE A 66 3.34 8.16 -2.27
CA PHE A 66 3.18 6.74 -2.03
C PHE A 66 4.53 6.12 -1.66
N SER A 67 4.51 5.21 -0.68
CA SER A 67 5.68 4.46 -0.25
C SER A 67 6.19 3.53 -1.35
N THR A 68 7.49 3.37 -1.41
CA THR A 68 8.20 2.55 -2.37
C THR A 68 8.22 1.07 -1.99
N ASP A 69 8.70 0.20 -2.89
CA ASP A 69 8.94 -1.20 -2.56
C ASP A 69 10.12 -1.37 -1.58
N ASP A 70 11.07 -0.44 -1.56
CA ASP A 70 12.17 -0.42 -0.56
C ASP A 70 11.62 -0.11 0.83
N ASP A 71 10.72 0.85 0.97
CA ASP A 71 10.03 1.12 2.24
C ASP A 71 9.30 -0.12 2.75
N ARG A 72 8.64 -0.84 1.84
CA ARG A 72 7.99 -2.10 2.16
C ARG A 72 8.99 -3.16 2.64
N ALA A 73 10.13 -3.29 1.98
CA ALA A 73 11.15 -4.26 2.36
C ALA A 73 11.68 -3.97 3.78
N ILE A 74 11.94 -2.69 4.09
CA ILE A 74 12.36 -2.25 5.44
C ILE A 74 11.33 -2.69 6.50
N LEU A 75 10.04 -2.48 6.24
CA LEU A 75 8.98 -2.85 7.19
C LEU A 75 8.84 -4.37 7.36
N VAL A 76 8.96 -5.12 6.27
CA VAL A 76 8.93 -6.59 6.31
C VAL A 76 10.09 -7.14 7.11
N ASP A 77 11.30 -6.62 6.91
CA ASP A 77 12.48 -7.08 7.64
C ASP A 77 12.45 -6.67 9.11
N ALA A 78 11.98 -5.46 9.41
CA ALA A 78 11.77 -5.02 10.79
C ALA A 78 10.74 -5.90 11.52
N PHE A 79 9.68 -6.32 10.82
CA PHE A 79 8.69 -7.25 11.37
C PHE A 79 9.29 -8.65 11.60
N LYS A 80 10.06 -9.19 10.65
CA LYS A 80 10.74 -10.49 10.83
C LYS A 80 11.67 -10.51 12.05
N GLN A 81 12.38 -9.40 12.29
CA GLN A 81 13.34 -9.27 13.40
C GLN A 81 12.69 -9.03 14.76
N GLY A 82 11.64 -8.26 14.81
CA GLY A 82 11.06 -7.79 16.06
C GLY A 82 9.52 -7.84 16.12
N GLN A 83 8.89 -8.54 15.20
CA GLN A 83 7.44 -8.64 15.08
C GLN A 83 6.77 -7.25 15.14
N ASN A 84 5.63 -7.12 15.80
CA ASN A 84 4.90 -5.85 15.89
C ASN A 84 5.76 -4.71 16.48
N LYS A 85 6.60 -4.99 17.46
CA LYS A 85 7.49 -3.98 18.07
C LYS A 85 8.54 -3.48 17.07
N GLY A 86 9.14 -4.38 16.29
CA GLY A 86 10.06 -4.04 15.21
C GLY A 86 9.40 -3.16 14.16
N LEU A 87 8.20 -3.55 13.71
CA LEU A 87 7.39 -2.80 12.75
C LEU A 87 7.10 -1.38 13.23
N VAL A 88 6.63 -1.21 14.47
CA VAL A 88 6.32 0.10 15.06
C VAL A 88 7.58 0.97 15.16
N ASN A 89 8.71 0.39 15.55
CA ASN A 89 9.98 1.11 15.62
C ASN A 89 10.45 1.58 14.23
N ALA A 90 10.26 0.76 13.21
CA ALA A 90 10.59 1.14 11.84
C ALA A 90 9.67 2.27 11.35
N LEU A 91 8.36 2.13 11.50
CA LEU A 91 7.38 3.18 11.15
C LEU A 91 7.68 4.51 11.86
N THR A 92 8.17 4.48 13.11
CA THR A 92 8.51 5.69 13.86
C THR A 92 9.69 6.46 13.26
N ARG A 93 10.58 5.76 12.56
CA ARG A 93 11.78 6.35 11.93
C ARG A 93 11.56 6.75 10.48
N MET A 94 10.49 6.27 9.86
CA MET A 94 10.16 6.62 8.48
C MET A 94 9.63 8.05 8.40
N LYS A 95 9.85 8.67 7.25
CA LYS A 95 9.26 9.96 6.90
C LYS A 95 7.74 9.83 6.84
N SER A 96 7.03 10.89 7.21
CA SER A 96 5.60 11.00 6.94
C SER A 96 5.35 11.11 5.45
N VAL A 97 4.52 10.22 4.92
CA VAL A 97 4.09 10.18 3.51
C VAL A 97 2.64 10.62 3.33
N GLY A 98 1.98 10.98 4.43
CA GLY A 98 0.60 11.46 4.44
C GLY A 98 0.10 11.71 5.84
N ARG A 99 -1.20 11.94 5.96
CA ARG A 99 -1.88 12.23 7.23
C ARG A 99 -3.28 11.64 7.24
N ILE A 100 -3.74 11.15 8.39
CA ILE A 100 -5.13 10.81 8.63
C ILE A 100 -5.66 11.68 9.78
N ALA A 101 -6.82 12.27 9.58
CA ALA A 101 -7.45 13.15 10.55
C ALA A 101 -8.94 12.88 10.69
N ILE A 102 -9.46 13.00 11.89
CA ILE A 102 -10.89 13.21 12.11
C ILE A 102 -11.16 14.67 11.80
N THR A 103 -12.22 14.97 11.09
CA THR A 103 -12.57 16.36 10.74
C THR A 103 -12.60 17.25 12.00
N GLY A 104 -11.88 18.37 11.93
CA GLY A 104 -11.72 19.28 13.06
C GLY A 104 -10.57 18.94 14.02
N THR A 105 -9.75 17.94 13.72
CA THR A 105 -8.53 17.61 14.49
C THR A 105 -7.27 17.76 13.63
N ILE A 106 -6.11 17.86 14.29
CA ILE A 106 -4.81 17.91 13.59
C ILE A 106 -4.52 16.57 12.89
N GLY A 107 -5.02 15.46 13.44
CA GLY A 107 -4.77 14.11 12.92
C GLY A 107 -3.38 13.55 13.25
N TYR A 108 -3.03 12.47 12.56
CA TYR A 108 -1.79 11.71 12.76
C TYR A 108 -1.09 11.49 11.43
N ASP A 109 0.22 11.53 11.46
CA ASP A 109 1.04 11.26 10.29
C ASP A 109 0.97 9.78 9.91
N LEU A 110 0.91 9.52 8.61
CA LEU A 110 0.99 8.19 8.02
C LEU A 110 2.43 7.95 7.57
N SER A 111 3.04 6.92 8.11
CA SER A 111 4.43 6.55 7.79
C SER A 111 4.54 5.60 6.60
N TYR A 112 3.43 5.02 6.16
CA TYR A 112 3.40 4.12 5.02
C TYR A 112 2.05 4.17 4.33
N ILE A 113 2.08 4.42 3.01
CA ILE A 113 0.89 4.42 2.15
C ILE A 113 1.25 3.70 0.86
N ARG A 114 0.49 2.67 0.50
CA ARG A 114 0.70 1.89 -0.71
C ARG A 114 -0.49 1.98 -1.64
N LEU A 115 -0.20 2.20 -2.92
CA LEU A 115 -1.16 2.09 -4.01
C LEU A 115 -1.09 0.68 -4.60
N VAL A 116 -2.24 0.03 -4.75
CA VAL A 116 -2.39 -1.27 -5.40
C VAL A 116 -3.44 -1.12 -6.50
N PRO A 117 -3.06 -1.28 -7.78
CA PRO A 117 -4.03 -1.26 -8.86
C PRO A 117 -5.04 -2.41 -8.72
N THR A 118 -6.30 -2.16 -9.08
CA THR A 118 -7.36 -3.17 -9.17
C THR A 118 -8.03 -3.11 -10.54
N PRO A 119 -8.74 -4.14 -10.96
CA PRO A 119 -9.41 -4.12 -12.27
C PRO A 119 -10.44 -2.99 -12.45
N THR A 120 -11.01 -2.51 -11.37
CA THR A 120 -12.07 -1.49 -11.37
C THR A 120 -11.61 -0.13 -10.87
N GLY A 121 -10.33 0.00 -10.53
CA GLY A 121 -9.79 1.25 -10.00
C GLY A 121 -8.51 1.05 -9.21
N ARG A 122 -8.50 1.43 -7.94
CA ARG A 122 -7.31 1.36 -7.11
C ARG A 122 -7.64 1.13 -5.64
N LYS A 123 -6.69 0.52 -4.94
CA LYS A 123 -6.75 0.26 -3.51
C LYS A 123 -5.60 1.00 -2.83
N ILE A 124 -5.90 1.73 -1.79
CA ILE A 124 -4.93 2.49 -1.00
C ILE A 124 -4.88 1.86 0.37
N ARG A 125 -3.70 1.37 0.75
CA ARG A 125 -3.42 0.82 2.08
C ARG A 125 -2.51 1.75 2.83
N PHE A 126 -2.84 2.01 4.07
CA PHE A 126 -2.03 2.89 4.91
C PHE A 126 -1.86 2.36 6.32
N VAL A 127 -0.75 2.73 6.95
CA VAL A 127 -0.42 2.36 8.31
C VAL A 127 0.25 3.53 9.03
N THR A 128 -0.11 3.71 10.31
CA THR A 128 0.58 4.61 11.23
C THR A 128 0.92 3.89 12.53
N ASN A 129 2.00 4.32 13.18
CA ASN A 129 2.40 3.86 14.51
C ASN A 129 1.62 4.56 15.65
N ARG A 130 0.49 5.16 15.33
CA ARG A 130 -0.38 5.85 16.27
C ARG A 130 -1.73 5.18 16.37
N LEU A 131 -2.28 5.22 17.56
CA LEU A 131 -3.63 4.76 17.85
C LEU A 131 -4.61 5.88 17.52
N LEU A 132 -5.52 5.65 16.58
CA LEU A 132 -6.64 6.57 16.33
C LEU A 132 -7.70 6.39 17.42
N ARG A 133 -8.00 7.47 18.12
CA ARG A 133 -8.95 7.47 19.22
C ARG A 133 -10.30 7.98 18.75
N PHE A 134 -11.22 7.09 18.49
CA PHE A 134 -12.62 7.39 18.20
C PHE A 134 -13.45 7.42 19.50
N GLY A 135 -13.13 8.35 20.39
CA GLY A 135 -14.06 8.83 21.44
C GLY A 135 -14.41 7.94 22.64
N GLU A 136 -14.23 6.61 22.65
CA GLU A 136 -14.83 5.80 23.73
C GLU A 136 -13.90 5.14 24.74
N HIS A 137 -12.67 4.90 24.42
CA HIS A 137 -11.79 4.21 25.37
C HIS A 137 -10.64 5.09 25.84
N TYR A 138 -10.99 6.25 26.34
CA TYR A 138 -10.03 7.09 27.06
C TYR A 138 -9.65 6.50 28.42
N TYR A 139 -10.42 5.55 28.89
CA TYR A 139 -10.29 4.99 30.22
C TYR A 139 -9.87 3.53 30.15
N ASN A 140 -8.68 3.27 30.58
CA ASN A 140 -8.06 2.03 30.94
C ASN A 140 -7.12 1.39 29.94
N THR A 141 -5.90 1.30 30.44
CA THR A 141 -4.76 0.49 30.01
C THR A 141 -4.21 0.83 28.65
N GLN A 142 -3.18 1.62 28.67
CA GLN A 142 -2.21 1.75 27.57
C GLN A 142 -1.56 0.39 27.32
N SER A 143 -2.29 -0.51 26.65
CA SER A 143 -1.64 -1.69 26.09
C SER A 143 -0.73 -1.24 24.98
N THR A 144 0.57 -1.29 25.21
CA THR A 144 1.61 -0.97 24.24
C THR A 144 1.62 -1.94 23.05
N ALA A 145 0.80 -3.00 23.10
CA ALA A 145 0.74 -4.03 22.07
C ALA A 145 -0.08 -3.59 20.84
N PHE A 146 -1.20 -2.87 21.04
CA PHE A 146 -2.10 -2.44 19.98
C PHE A 146 -1.84 -0.98 19.58
N ASN A 147 -0.69 -0.72 19.04
CA ASN A 147 -0.16 0.62 18.81
C ASN A 147 -0.13 1.01 17.31
N LEU A 148 -0.78 0.24 16.47
CA LEU A 148 -0.95 0.52 15.07
C LEU A 148 -2.38 0.98 14.76
N THR A 149 -2.50 1.84 13.78
CA THR A 149 -3.72 2.04 13.02
C THR A 149 -3.43 1.69 11.58
N ALA A 150 -4.26 0.87 10.98
CA ALA A 150 -4.19 0.50 9.58
C ALA A 150 -5.51 0.78 8.89
N GLY A 151 -5.48 1.01 7.60
CA GLY A 151 -6.68 1.19 6.81
C GLY A 151 -6.48 0.78 5.36
N GLU A 152 -7.60 0.47 4.73
CA GLU A 152 -7.69 0.17 3.31
C GLU A 152 -8.88 0.92 2.73
N ILE A 153 -8.65 1.62 1.63
CA ILE A 153 -9.68 2.29 0.85
C ILE A 153 -9.61 1.73 -0.56
N GLU A 154 -10.73 1.22 -1.06
CA GLU A 154 -10.89 0.78 -2.44
C GLU A 154 -11.72 1.82 -3.18
N ILE A 155 -11.11 2.46 -4.17
CA ILE A 155 -11.74 3.46 -5.02
C ILE A 155 -12.13 2.77 -6.32
N ASN A 156 -13.41 2.83 -6.65
CA ASN A 156 -13.93 2.35 -7.92
C ASN A 156 -14.03 3.52 -8.89
N ASP A 157 -13.29 3.43 -10.00
CA ASP A 157 -13.22 4.49 -10.99
C ASP A 157 -14.47 4.56 -11.87
N SER A 158 -15.16 3.43 -12.05
CA SER A 158 -16.34 3.33 -12.88
C SER A 158 -17.63 3.68 -12.14
N ASP A 159 -17.67 3.45 -10.84
CA ASP A 159 -18.84 3.64 -10.00
C ASP A 159 -18.41 4.08 -8.59
N LYS A 160 -18.48 5.38 -8.35
CA LYS A 160 -18.01 5.96 -7.08
C LYS A 160 -18.77 5.42 -5.86
N ASP A 161 -20.04 5.04 -6.05
CA ASP A 161 -20.89 4.51 -4.97
C ASP A 161 -20.43 3.12 -4.50
N LYS A 162 -19.66 2.42 -5.33
CA LYS A 162 -19.02 1.14 -4.98
C LYS A 162 -17.68 1.29 -4.26
N SER A 163 -17.19 2.51 -4.12
CA SER A 163 -16.00 2.75 -3.32
C SER A 163 -16.29 2.44 -1.85
N SER A 164 -15.36 1.73 -1.22
CA SER A 164 -15.53 1.28 0.16
C SER A 164 -14.19 1.21 0.86
N GLY A 165 -14.22 1.09 2.18
CA GLY A 165 -12.98 0.91 2.92
C GLY A 165 -13.21 0.40 4.33
N VAL A 166 -12.10 0.14 5.00
CA VAL A 166 -12.08 -0.29 6.39
C VAL A 166 -10.94 0.39 7.14
N LEU A 167 -11.19 0.74 8.38
CA LEU A 167 -10.22 1.34 9.27
C LEU A 167 -10.12 0.51 10.55
N TYR A 168 -8.90 0.16 10.92
CA TYR A 168 -8.53 -0.60 12.12
C TYR A 168 -7.84 0.34 13.11
N PRO A 169 -8.57 0.98 14.02
CA PRO A 169 -8.04 2.11 14.83
C PRO A 169 -7.07 1.67 15.92
N ALA A 170 -7.08 0.40 16.31
CA ALA A 170 -6.21 -0.15 17.33
C ALA A 170 -5.87 -1.59 16.98
N ALA A 171 -4.74 -1.81 16.36
CA ALA A 171 -4.31 -3.10 15.86
C ALA A 171 -2.88 -3.43 16.28
N GLN A 172 -2.55 -4.70 16.25
CA GLN A 172 -1.19 -5.20 16.20
C GLN A 172 -1.09 -6.26 15.10
N LEU A 173 0.06 -6.35 14.48
CA LEU A 173 0.36 -7.39 13.51
C LEU A 173 1.06 -8.54 14.22
N ILE A 174 0.56 -9.75 14.04
CA ILE A 174 1.12 -10.97 14.62
C ILE A 174 1.29 -12.05 13.56
N ILE A 175 2.08 -13.06 13.88
CA ILE A 175 2.06 -14.35 13.16
C ILE A 175 1.20 -15.29 13.98
N ASN A 176 0.11 -15.80 13.39
CA ASN A 176 -0.76 -16.76 14.05
C ASN A 176 -0.10 -18.15 14.17
N LYS A 177 -0.82 -19.09 14.78
CA LYS A 177 -0.29 -20.45 15.00
C LYS A 177 -0.01 -21.22 13.70
N GLU A 178 -0.69 -20.85 12.63
CA GLU A 178 -0.52 -21.39 11.27
C GLU A 178 0.61 -20.72 10.49
N GLY A 179 1.35 -19.78 11.09
CA GLY A 179 2.43 -19.03 10.45
C GLY A 179 1.97 -17.92 9.51
N GLN A 180 0.71 -17.52 9.57
CA GLN A 180 0.13 -16.47 8.74
C GLN A 180 0.15 -15.13 9.45
N LEU A 181 0.29 -14.05 8.67
CA LEU A 181 0.17 -12.68 9.17
C LEU A 181 -1.30 -12.35 9.44
N GLU A 182 -1.59 -11.92 10.65
CA GLU A 182 -2.92 -11.58 11.12
C GLU A 182 -2.92 -10.26 11.89
N PHE A 183 -3.97 -9.46 11.69
CA PHE A 183 -4.24 -8.31 12.54
C PHE A 183 -5.05 -8.76 13.76
N GLN A 184 -4.46 -8.65 14.93
CA GLN A 184 -5.24 -8.65 16.16
C GLN A 184 -5.78 -7.26 16.43
N LEU A 185 -7.07 -7.17 16.72
CA LEU A 185 -7.77 -5.92 16.90
C LEU A 185 -8.21 -5.77 18.36
N ARG A 186 -7.95 -4.60 18.93
CA ARG A 186 -8.49 -4.23 20.24
C ARG A 186 -9.85 -3.57 20.14
N GLN A 187 -10.12 -2.91 19.03
CA GLN A 187 -11.39 -2.27 18.73
C GLN A 187 -11.95 -2.86 17.45
N ASN A 188 -13.27 -2.91 17.35
CA ASN A 188 -13.91 -3.31 16.12
C ASN A 188 -13.51 -2.40 14.96
N PRO A 189 -13.36 -2.95 13.76
CA PRO A 189 -13.06 -2.14 12.58
C PRO A 189 -14.20 -1.16 12.28
N TRP A 190 -13.87 -0.02 11.71
CA TRP A 190 -14.82 0.95 11.21
C TRP A 190 -14.96 0.81 9.71
N LYS A 191 -16.19 0.79 9.23
CA LYS A 191 -16.47 0.77 7.79
C LYS A 191 -16.36 2.18 7.24
N LEU A 192 -15.60 2.36 6.15
CA LEU A 192 -15.52 3.62 5.44
C LEU A 192 -16.50 3.61 4.26
N VAL A 193 -17.34 4.62 4.20
CA VAL A 193 -18.36 4.83 3.17
C VAL A 193 -18.35 6.29 2.72
N ASN A 194 -19.11 6.64 1.70
CA ASN A 194 -19.18 7.99 1.15
C ASN A 194 -17.78 8.53 0.85
N ILE A 195 -17.01 7.73 0.13
CA ILE A 195 -15.61 8.03 -0.19
C ILE A 195 -15.58 9.03 -1.34
N ILE A 196 -14.96 10.18 -1.11
CA ILE A 196 -14.77 11.26 -2.08
C ILE A 196 -13.27 11.42 -2.31
N ASP A 197 -12.83 11.12 -3.53
CA ASP A 197 -11.47 11.34 -3.98
C ASP A 197 -11.42 12.69 -4.73
N TRP A 198 -10.84 13.69 -4.07
CA TRP A 198 -10.77 15.05 -4.60
C TRP A 198 -9.77 15.20 -5.75
N HIS A 199 -8.78 14.34 -5.83
CA HIS A 199 -7.81 14.37 -6.92
C HIS A 199 -8.47 14.19 -8.29
N LYS A 200 -9.51 13.37 -8.38
CA LYS A 200 -10.28 13.13 -9.61
C LYS A 200 -11.45 14.09 -9.79
N ALA A 201 -11.89 14.75 -8.74
CA ALA A 201 -12.99 15.71 -8.84
C ALA A 201 -12.60 17.00 -9.59
N GLY A 202 -11.31 17.38 -9.54
CA GLY A 202 -10.80 18.56 -10.24
C GLY A 202 -10.52 18.38 -11.74
N THR A 203 -10.43 17.13 -12.24
CA THR A 203 -10.10 16.87 -13.64
C THR A 203 -11.30 16.90 -14.60
N HIS A 204 -12.51 17.06 -14.12
CA HIS A 204 -13.73 17.10 -14.94
C HIS A 204 -14.18 18.51 -15.37
N GLU A 205 -13.54 19.58 -14.91
CA GLU A 205 -13.94 20.96 -15.26
C GLU A 205 -13.19 21.56 -16.46
N GLU A 206 -12.19 20.89 -17.05
CA GLU A 206 -11.36 21.46 -18.11
C GLU A 206 -11.72 20.97 -19.53
N SER A 207 -12.90 20.35 -19.72
CA SER A 207 -13.40 19.94 -21.04
C SER A 207 -14.78 20.51 -21.33
N ARG A 208 -14.90 21.85 -21.34
CA ARG A 208 -16.01 22.56 -22.01
C ARG A 208 -15.50 23.76 -22.76
#